data_910ea5f44bef71a6f47833cd72bf2387
#
_entry.id   910ea5f44bef71a6f47833cd72bf2387
#
_cell.length_a   1.000
_cell.length_b   1.000
_cell.length_c   1.000
_cell.angle_alpha   90.00
_cell.angle_beta   90.00
_cell.angle_gamma   90.00
#
_symmetry.space_group_name_H-M   'P 1'
#
loop_
_entity.id
_entity.type
_entity.pdbx_description
1 polymer ?
#
loop_
_entity_poly.entity_id
_entity_poly.type
_entity_poly.pdbx_seq_one_letter_code
_entity_poly.pdbx_strand_id
1 'polypeptide(L)'
;DICTNTSASLLLSSQWSRRNQPCEVLFLWSSANSFLPGPKMSRQQTKADIGLIGLAVMGQNLILNMNDHGFVVCAFNRTTEKVDEFLKKEAKGTKVIGAHSLEEFVSKLKTPRRIVLLVKAGEAVDSFIDKLVPLLSKGDIIIDGGNSEYQDSERRCEALKSKGILFVGSGVSGGEEGARNGPSLMPGGNREAWPHIKEIFQGISAKADGEPCCDWVGDGGSGHFVKMVHNGIEYGDMQLICEAYHLMXXXXGLNHDQMSEVFTNWNKGVLDSFLIEITSNILKFKDTDNQPLVTKIRDSAGQKGTGKWTAIAALQHGIPVTLIGEAVFARCLSSLKDQRVEASKILSGPTGKLTGDTKEFVEHVRKALYASKIVSYAQGFMLLRSAAKEYKWTLNYGAIALMWRGGCIIRSAFLGNIKAAFDKNRELSCLLLDSFFVEAIRDCQASWRHVVATAAQLGIPTPAFSTALAFYDGFRSDTLPANLIQAQRDYFGAHTYERLAEPGKFVHTNWTGTGGNVSSSSYNA
;
A
#
# COMPACT_ATOMS: atom_id res chain seq x y z
N ASP A 1 13.42 0.21 -53.94
CA ASP A 1 12.67 0.62 -55.15
C ASP A 1 11.33 1.17 -54.74
N ILE A 2 11.16 2.46 -54.74
CA ILE A 2 10.45 3.32 -55.72
C ILE A 2 8.93 3.08 -55.63
N CYS A 3 8.04 3.95 -55.48
CA CYS A 3 7.80 5.40 -55.66
C CYS A 3 6.46 5.74 -54.98
N THR A 4 6.32 6.83 -54.34
CA THR A 4 5.85 8.18 -54.69
C THR A 4 4.35 8.42 -54.88
N ASN A 5 3.88 9.41 -54.12
CA ASN A 5 3.07 10.57 -54.56
C ASN A 5 1.54 10.32 -54.78
N THR A 6 0.67 11.22 -54.54
CA THR A 6 0.57 12.68 -54.28
C THR A 6 -0.85 13.05 -53.92
N SER A 7 -0.96 14.12 -53.18
CA SER A 7 -1.98 15.15 -53.06
C SER A 7 -3.19 15.18 -53.97
N ALA A 8 -4.36 15.61 -53.45
CA ALA A 8 -5.01 16.84 -53.96
C ALA A 8 -6.26 17.22 -53.16
N SER A 9 -6.24 18.46 -52.76
CA SER A 9 -7.35 19.28 -52.29
C SER A 9 -8.41 19.50 -53.37
N LEU A 10 -9.65 19.75 -52.96
CA LEU A 10 -10.52 20.66 -53.70
C LEU A 10 -11.65 21.18 -52.82
N LEU A 11 -11.62 22.49 -52.66
CA LEU A 11 -12.72 23.40 -52.25
C LEU A 11 -13.89 23.36 -53.25
N LEU A 12 -15.11 23.55 -52.74
CA LEU A 12 -16.08 24.36 -53.44
C LEU A 12 -17.15 24.92 -52.51
N SER A 13 -17.20 26.23 -52.58
CA SER A 13 -18.19 27.12 -52.02
C SER A 13 -19.48 27.16 -52.86
N SER A 14 -20.61 27.48 -52.26
CA SER A 14 -21.57 28.40 -52.88
C SER A 14 -22.61 28.86 -51.87
N GLN A 15 -22.71 30.17 -51.87
CA GLN A 15 -23.71 31.02 -51.28
C GLN A 15 -25.10 30.77 -51.83
N TRP A 16 -26.15 31.17 -51.10
CA TRP A 16 -27.22 32.01 -51.62
C TRP A 16 -28.00 32.66 -50.48
N SER A 17 -28.39 33.86 -50.76
CA SER A 17 -28.77 35.02 -50.01
C SER A 17 -30.29 35.24 -49.87
N ARG A 18 -30.65 35.99 -48.84
CA ARG A 18 -31.61 37.08 -48.66
C ARG A 18 -33.07 36.95 -49.06
N ARG A 19 -33.94 37.34 -48.17
CA ARG A 19 -34.95 38.47 -48.22
C ARG A 19 -36.04 38.15 -47.19
N ASN A 20 -36.67 38.98 -46.49
CA ASN A 20 -36.87 40.39 -46.20
C ASN A 20 -38.01 40.50 -45.19
N GLN A 21 -37.89 41.32 -44.26
CA GLN A 21 -38.68 42.16 -43.38
C GLN A 21 -40.23 42.30 -43.62
N PRO A 22 -40.93 43.10 -42.75
CA PRO A 22 -41.48 42.77 -41.43
C PRO A 22 -43.00 43.08 -41.41
N CYS A 23 -43.71 42.81 -40.37
CA CYS A 23 -45.02 43.38 -40.07
C CYS A 23 -45.13 43.83 -38.63
N GLU A 24 -45.24 45.13 -38.45
CA GLU A 24 -45.64 45.75 -37.20
C GLU A 24 -47.14 45.58 -37.01
N VAL A 25 -47.57 45.26 -35.79
CA VAL A 25 -48.94 45.50 -35.34
C VAL A 25 -48.87 46.09 -33.94
N LEU A 26 -49.25 47.36 -33.90
CA LEU A 26 -49.57 48.08 -32.68
C LEU A 26 -50.79 47.47 -32.00
N PHE A 27 -50.73 47.25 -30.68
CA PHE A 27 -51.95 47.32 -29.88
C PHE A 27 -51.74 47.89 -28.49
N LEU A 28 -52.77 48.60 -28.10
CA LEU A 28 -52.93 49.55 -27.02
C LEU A 28 -52.89 49.00 -25.60
N TRP A 29 -52.50 49.83 -24.68
CA TRP A 29 -52.59 49.73 -23.23
C TRP A 29 -53.96 49.36 -22.70
N SER A 30 -54.01 48.49 -21.69
CA SER A 30 -55.04 48.49 -20.69
C SER A 30 -54.48 47.98 -19.35
N SER A 31 -54.84 48.68 -18.32
CA SER A 31 -54.33 48.79 -16.97
C SER A 31 -54.56 47.60 -16.08
N ALA A 32 -53.62 47.44 -15.16
CA ALA A 32 -53.75 46.95 -13.78
C ALA A 32 -54.20 45.51 -13.54
N ASN A 33 -53.21 44.70 -13.16
CA ASN A 33 -53.51 43.60 -12.22
C ASN A 33 -52.28 43.34 -11.30
N SER A 34 -52.56 43.32 -10.03
CA SER A 34 -51.65 43.04 -8.92
C SER A 34 -50.94 41.71 -9.10
N PHE A 35 -49.61 41.73 -9.26
CA PHE A 35 -48.77 40.56 -9.23
C PHE A 35 -48.65 40.08 -7.77
N LEU A 36 -49.34 39.01 -7.43
CA LEU A 36 -48.96 38.18 -6.29
C LEU A 36 -47.61 37.49 -6.65
N PRO A 37 -46.60 37.53 -5.79
CA PRO A 37 -45.37 36.79 -6.07
C PRO A 37 -45.69 35.30 -6.11
N GLY A 38 -45.45 34.69 -7.24
CA GLY A 38 -45.57 33.23 -7.42
C GLY A 38 -44.63 32.51 -6.40
N PRO A 39 -44.95 31.28 -6.03
CA PRO A 39 -44.11 30.56 -5.10
C PRO A 39 -42.67 30.54 -5.62
N LYS A 40 -41.74 31.04 -4.82
CA LYS A 40 -40.31 30.91 -5.12
C LYS A 40 -40.03 29.41 -5.26
N MET A 41 -39.83 28.94 -6.49
CA MET A 41 -39.28 27.59 -6.71
C MET A 41 -37.99 27.50 -5.88
N SER A 42 -38.02 26.78 -4.82
CA SER A 42 -36.82 26.46 -4.05
C SER A 42 -35.85 25.82 -5.04
N ARG A 43 -34.72 26.48 -5.31
CA ARG A 43 -33.61 25.83 -6.00
C ARG A 43 -33.32 24.56 -5.21
N GLN A 44 -33.68 23.41 -5.76
CA GLN A 44 -33.37 22.12 -5.17
C GLN A 44 -31.84 22.07 -5.04
N GLN A 45 -31.36 22.19 -3.82
CA GLN A 45 -29.92 22.23 -3.54
C GLN A 45 -29.30 20.91 -4.01
N THR A 46 -28.37 20.97 -4.93
CA THR A 46 -27.70 19.78 -5.48
C THR A 46 -27.05 19.00 -4.33
N LYS A 47 -27.51 17.78 -4.11
CA LYS A 47 -26.94 16.90 -3.08
C LYS A 47 -25.67 16.22 -3.60
N ALA A 48 -24.67 16.08 -2.71
CA ALA A 48 -23.40 15.45 -3.04
C ALA A 48 -23.52 13.92 -3.12
N ASP A 49 -22.80 13.34 -4.04
CA ASP A 49 -22.71 11.88 -4.23
C ASP A 49 -21.99 11.19 -3.06
N ILE A 50 -21.02 11.90 -2.47
CA ILE A 50 -20.17 11.39 -1.40
C ILE A 50 -19.67 12.58 -0.56
N GLY A 51 -19.43 12.34 0.73
CA GLY A 51 -18.82 13.32 1.63
C GLY A 51 -17.43 12.88 2.05
N LEU A 52 -16.54 13.83 2.33
CA LEU A 52 -15.21 13.51 2.85
C LEU A 52 -14.88 14.44 4.02
N ILE A 53 -14.47 13.82 5.12
CA ILE A 53 -14.05 14.50 6.36
C ILE A 53 -12.54 14.40 6.50
N GLY A 54 -11.86 15.57 6.52
CA GLY A 54 -10.41 15.66 6.69
C GLY A 54 -9.72 16.29 5.50
N LEU A 55 -9.34 17.56 5.63
CA LEU A 55 -8.75 18.38 4.55
C LEU A 55 -7.23 18.56 4.68
N ALA A 56 -6.53 17.47 5.06
CA ALA A 56 -5.09 17.40 4.87
C ALA A 56 -4.80 17.01 3.40
N VAL A 57 -3.53 16.92 3.03
CA VAL A 57 -3.07 16.70 1.66
C VAL A 57 -3.83 15.57 0.94
N MET A 58 -3.94 14.40 1.57
CA MET A 58 -4.63 13.25 0.96
C MET A 58 -6.11 13.51 0.71
N GLY A 59 -6.79 14.15 1.69
CA GLY A 59 -8.22 14.42 1.59
C GLY A 59 -8.55 15.43 0.49
N GLN A 60 -7.81 16.53 0.43
CA GLN A 60 -8.00 17.54 -0.62
C GLN A 60 -7.81 16.94 -2.01
N ASN A 61 -6.73 16.17 -2.21
CA ASN A 61 -6.42 15.56 -3.50
C ASN A 61 -7.45 14.50 -3.91
N LEU A 62 -7.94 13.71 -2.95
CA LEU A 62 -8.96 12.70 -3.24
C LEU A 62 -10.30 13.36 -3.63
N ILE A 63 -10.67 14.47 -2.97
CA ILE A 63 -11.87 15.26 -3.32
C ILE A 63 -11.76 15.78 -4.76
N LEU A 64 -10.60 16.37 -5.11
CA LEU A 64 -10.39 16.90 -6.46
C LEU A 64 -10.43 15.80 -7.52
N ASN A 65 -9.84 14.63 -7.22
CA ASN A 65 -9.91 13.46 -8.08
C ASN A 65 -11.37 13.03 -8.32
N MET A 66 -12.17 12.90 -7.26
CA MET A 66 -13.59 12.57 -7.38
C MET A 66 -14.34 13.61 -8.22
N ASN A 67 -14.07 14.89 -7.99
CA ASN A 67 -14.69 15.98 -8.78
C ASN A 67 -14.34 15.87 -10.27
N ASP A 68 -13.08 15.58 -10.60
CA ASP A 68 -12.62 15.47 -11.99
C ASP A 68 -13.27 14.30 -12.72
N HIS A 69 -13.71 13.27 -11.96
CA HIS A 69 -14.45 12.13 -12.49
C HIS A 69 -15.98 12.36 -12.46
N GLY A 70 -16.42 13.60 -12.20
CA GLY A 70 -17.82 14.00 -12.34
C GLY A 70 -18.66 13.92 -11.08
N PHE A 71 -18.10 13.43 -9.97
CA PHE A 71 -18.84 13.27 -8.71
C PHE A 71 -18.91 14.60 -7.94
N VAL A 72 -20.06 14.91 -7.37
CA VAL A 72 -20.21 16.06 -6.47
C VAL A 72 -19.79 15.59 -5.07
N VAL A 73 -18.81 16.28 -4.47
CA VAL A 73 -18.27 15.92 -3.15
C VAL A 73 -18.60 17.02 -2.14
N CYS A 74 -19.07 16.62 -0.95
CA CYS A 74 -19.22 17.54 0.18
C CYS A 74 -17.98 17.41 1.08
N ALA A 75 -17.30 18.53 1.32
CA ALA A 75 -16.08 18.60 2.13
C ALA A 75 -16.40 19.09 3.54
N PHE A 76 -15.81 18.45 4.55
CA PHE A 76 -15.90 18.90 5.94
C PHE A 76 -14.55 18.72 6.64
N ASN A 77 -14.26 19.63 7.56
CA ASN A 77 -13.08 19.54 8.42
C ASN A 77 -13.42 20.10 9.80
N ARG A 78 -12.83 19.54 10.86
CA ARG A 78 -13.05 19.98 12.25
C ARG A 78 -12.76 21.48 12.41
N THR A 79 -11.68 21.96 11.77
CA THR A 79 -11.37 23.39 11.65
C THR A 79 -12.06 23.89 10.38
N THR A 80 -13.18 24.55 10.53
CA THR A 80 -14.09 24.92 9.42
C THR A 80 -13.48 25.94 8.46
N GLU A 81 -12.58 26.79 8.95
CA GLU A 81 -11.85 27.77 8.12
C GLU A 81 -11.07 27.07 6.99
N LYS A 82 -10.62 25.84 7.21
CA LYS A 82 -9.95 25.04 6.16
C LYS A 82 -10.90 24.65 5.03
N VAL A 83 -12.19 24.52 5.32
CA VAL A 83 -13.20 24.26 4.28
C VAL A 83 -13.28 25.48 3.36
N ASP A 84 -13.45 26.69 3.95
CA ASP A 84 -13.53 27.93 3.19
C ASP A 84 -12.27 28.20 2.36
N GLU A 85 -11.11 27.97 2.97
CA GLU A 85 -9.82 28.13 2.30
C GLU A 85 -9.71 27.19 1.09
N PHE A 86 -10.01 25.92 1.28
CA PHE A 86 -9.98 24.90 0.23
C PHE A 86 -10.92 25.28 -0.94
N LEU A 87 -12.15 25.69 -0.61
CA LEU A 87 -13.14 26.11 -1.64
C LEU A 87 -12.69 27.35 -2.41
N LYS A 88 -12.01 28.28 -1.73
CA LYS A 88 -11.51 29.52 -2.35
C LYS A 88 -10.24 29.32 -3.19
N LYS A 89 -9.43 28.31 -2.87
CA LYS A 89 -8.13 28.04 -3.51
C LYS A 89 -8.19 26.80 -4.40
N GLU A 90 -7.87 25.64 -3.84
CA GLU A 90 -7.64 24.38 -4.60
C GLU A 90 -8.91 23.90 -5.30
N ALA A 91 -10.08 24.06 -4.67
CA ALA A 91 -11.36 23.61 -5.23
C ALA A 91 -12.12 24.74 -5.96
N LYS A 92 -11.48 25.88 -6.20
CA LYS A 92 -12.13 27.00 -6.91
C LYS A 92 -12.55 26.59 -8.31
N GLY A 93 -13.83 26.83 -8.65
CA GLY A 93 -14.38 26.51 -9.96
C GLY A 93 -14.85 25.07 -10.13
N THR A 94 -14.71 24.25 -9.09
CA THR A 94 -15.18 22.86 -9.09
C THR A 94 -16.66 22.78 -8.63
N LYS A 95 -17.21 21.55 -8.63
CA LYS A 95 -18.54 21.27 -8.10
C LYS A 95 -18.50 20.89 -6.60
N VAL A 96 -17.34 21.01 -5.94
CA VAL A 96 -17.18 20.69 -4.53
C VAL A 96 -18.00 21.66 -3.69
N ILE A 97 -18.75 21.13 -2.72
CA ILE A 97 -19.51 21.94 -1.76
C ILE A 97 -18.94 21.73 -0.35
N GLY A 98 -19.08 22.73 0.50
CA GLY A 98 -18.58 22.67 1.87
C GLY A 98 -19.69 22.61 2.90
N ALA A 99 -19.34 22.22 4.11
CA ALA A 99 -20.22 22.27 5.27
C ALA A 99 -19.44 22.73 6.50
N HIS A 100 -20.12 23.39 7.43
CA HIS A 100 -19.52 23.96 8.65
C HIS A 100 -19.99 23.25 9.93
N SER A 101 -20.90 22.27 9.80
CA SER A 101 -21.27 21.37 10.89
C SER A 101 -21.52 19.97 10.34
N LEU A 102 -21.51 18.96 11.21
CA LEU A 102 -21.80 17.57 10.79
C LEU A 102 -23.24 17.40 10.35
N GLU A 103 -24.18 18.14 10.99
CA GLU A 103 -25.60 18.14 10.61
C GLU A 103 -25.77 18.70 9.19
N GLU A 104 -25.16 19.83 8.91
CA GLU A 104 -25.15 20.43 7.57
C GLU A 104 -24.53 19.48 6.55
N PHE A 105 -23.37 18.89 6.88
CA PHE A 105 -22.63 17.94 6.04
C PHE A 105 -23.54 16.75 5.66
N VAL A 106 -24.13 16.10 6.66
CA VAL A 106 -24.99 14.92 6.44
C VAL A 106 -26.23 15.28 5.63
N SER A 107 -26.83 16.46 5.87
CA SER A 107 -28.03 16.93 5.14
C SER A 107 -27.76 17.15 3.65
N LYS A 108 -26.52 17.43 3.29
CA LYS A 108 -26.09 17.71 1.89
C LYS A 108 -25.81 16.43 1.08
N LEU A 109 -25.86 15.24 1.69
CA LEU A 109 -25.51 13.97 1.02
C LEU A 109 -26.75 13.25 0.48
N LYS A 110 -26.59 12.61 -0.70
CA LYS A 110 -27.61 11.67 -1.25
C LYS A 110 -27.66 10.39 -0.41
N THR A 111 -28.84 9.81 -0.26
CA THR A 111 -29.02 8.50 0.41
C THR A 111 -28.87 7.36 -0.60
N PRO A 112 -28.28 6.20 -0.21
CA PRO A 112 -27.58 6.03 1.05
C PRO A 112 -26.35 6.94 1.12
N ARG A 113 -26.18 7.59 2.26
CA ARG A 113 -25.06 8.52 2.44
C ARG A 113 -23.75 7.76 2.46
N ARG A 114 -22.72 8.32 1.81
CA ARG A 114 -21.37 7.76 1.72
C ARG A 114 -20.42 8.78 2.32
N ILE A 115 -19.73 8.42 3.41
CA ILE A 115 -18.88 9.36 4.15
C ILE A 115 -17.49 8.76 4.32
N VAL A 116 -16.49 9.40 3.72
CA VAL A 116 -15.08 9.01 3.85
C VAL A 116 -14.46 9.78 5.00
N LEU A 117 -13.79 9.08 5.90
CA LEU A 117 -12.97 9.65 6.98
C LEU A 117 -11.50 9.54 6.58
N LEU A 118 -10.83 10.68 6.39
CA LEU A 118 -9.37 10.75 6.18
C LEU A 118 -8.76 11.55 7.32
N VAL A 119 -8.84 10.99 8.52
CA VAL A 119 -8.39 11.59 9.77
C VAL A 119 -7.30 10.70 10.41
N LYS A 120 -6.72 11.15 11.51
CA LYS A 120 -5.74 10.35 12.24
C LYS A 120 -6.40 9.04 12.72
N ALA A 121 -5.71 7.91 12.50
CA ALA A 121 -6.18 6.59 12.92
C ALA A 121 -6.35 6.52 14.45
N GLY A 122 -7.20 5.60 14.90
CA GLY A 122 -7.50 5.39 16.32
C GLY A 122 -8.65 6.25 16.79
N GLU A 123 -8.53 6.86 17.96
CA GLU A 123 -9.58 7.62 18.66
C GLU A 123 -10.27 8.69 17.80
N ALA A 124 -9.54 9.32 16.87
CA ALA A 124 -10.14 10.36 16.03
C ALA A 124 -11.21 9.78 15.10
N VAL A 125 -10.98 8.55 14.58
CA VAL A 125 -11.97 7.85 13.75
C VAL A 125 -13.20 7.52 14.62
N ASP A 126 -12.99 6.94 15.80
CA ASP A 126 -14.09 6.58 16.72
C ASP A 126 -14.91 7.81 17.11
N SER A 127 -14.25 8.93 17.41
CA SER A 127 -14.92 10.19 17.75
C SER A 127 -15.82 10.71 16.61
N PHE A 128 -15.37 10.59 15.35
CA PHE A 128 -16.21 10.98 14.22
C PHE A 128 -17.39 10.00 14.03
N ILE A 129 -17.15 8.69 14.19
CA ILE A 129 -18.21 7.67 14.12
C ILE A 129 -19.31 7.98 15.14
N ASP A 130 -18.93 8.25 16.40
CA ASP A 130 -19.88 8.53 17.50
C ASP A 130 -20.76 9.76 17.19
N LYS A 131 -20.16 10.79 16.59
CA LYS A 131 -20.89 12.02 16.23
C LYS A 131 -21.77 11.85 15.00
N LEU A 132 -21.37 10.99 14.06
CA LEU A 132 -22.11 10.75 12.82
C LEU A 132 -23.31 9.82 13.03
N VAL A 133 -23.16 8.78 13.83
CA VAL A 133 -24.18 7.73 14.02
C VAL A 133 -25.57 8.31 14.32
N PRO A 134 -25.73 9.29 15.25
CA PRO A 134 -27.06 9.87 15.51
C PRO A 134 -27.67 10.62 14.33
N LEU A 135 -26.88 11.00 13.34
CA LEU A 135 -27.32 11.78 12.16
C LEU A 135 -27.61 10.87 10.96
N LEU A 136 -27.24 9.60 11.03
CA LEU A 136 -27.31 8.66 9.91
C LEU A 136 -28.53 7.76 9.99
N SER A 137 -28.90 7.18 8.86
CA SER A 137 -30.01 6.26 8.71
C SER A 137 -29.52 4.87 8.32
N LYS A 138 -30.36 3.87 8.52
CA LYS A 138 -30.06 2.48 8.10
C LYS A 138 -29.67 2.45 6.61
N GLY A 139 -28.56 1.79 6.32
CA GLY A 139 -28.01 1.67 4.97
C GLY A 139 -27.00 2.75 4.59
N ASP A 140 -26.84 3.79 5.43
CA ASP A 140 -25.76 4.77 5.22
C ASP A 140 -24.40 4.12 5.48
N ILE A 141 -23.35 4.68 4.87
CA ILE A 141 -22.03 4.05 4.78
C ILE A 141 -20.97 4.98 5.36
N ILE A 142 -20.18 4.50 6.32
CA ILE A 142 -18.96 5.16 6.81
C ILE A 142 -17.77 4.41 6.24
N ILE A 143 -16.84 5.15 5.63
CA ILE A 143 -15.64 4.60 4.98
C ILE A 143 -14.42 5.19 5.69
N ASP A 144 -13.66 4.37 6.40
CA ASP A 144 -12.38 4.79 6.99
C ASP A 144 -11.30 4.63 5.93
N GLY A 145 -10.87 5.74 5.34
CA GLY A 145 -9.82 5.79 4.31
C GLY A 145 -8.41 6.01 4.87
N GLY A 146 -8.26 6.01 6.20
CA GLY A 146 -6.97 6.18 6.86
C GLY A 146 -6.12 4.92 6.86
N ASN A 147 -4.96 5.00 7.51
CA ASN A 147 -4.12 3.82 7.77
C ASN A 147 -4.44 3.29 9.17
N SER A 148 -5.67 2.80 9.34
CA SER A 148 -6.16 2.28 10.62
C SER A 148 -5.69 0.84 10.85
N GLU A 149 -5.56 0.48 12.11
CA GLU A 149 -5.27 -0.89 12.51
C GLU A 149 -6.49 -1.76 12.18
N TYR A 150 -6.25 -2.93 11.56
CA TYR A 150 -7.32 -3.76 11.04
C TYR A 150 -8.26 -4.28 12.13
N GLN A 151 -7.74 -4.48 13.35
CA GLN A 151 -8.54 -4.93 14.50
C GLN A 151 -9.57 -3.87 14.90
N ASP A 152 -9.21 -2.59 14.82
CA ASP A 152 -10.16 -1.48 15.02
C ASP A 152 -11.25 -1.51 13.94
N SER A 153 -10.87 -1.79 12.69
CA SER A 153 -11.82 -1.86 11.58
C SER A 153 -12.78 -3.03 11.74
N GLU A 154 -12.28 -4.17 12.20
CA GLU A 154 -13.12 -5.35 12.54
C GLU A 154 -14.16 -4.97 13.60
N ARG A 155 -13.72 -4.37 14.70
CA ARG A 155 -14.56 -3.92 15.81
C ARG A 155 -15.60 -2.91 15.33
N ARG A 156 -15.20 -1.91 14.53
CA ARG A 156 -16.10 -0.89 13.99
C ARG A 156 -17.15 -1.47 13.06
N CYS A 157 -16.73 -2.42 12.21
CA CYS A 157 -17.62 -3.11 11.27
C CYS A 157 -18.75 -3.81 12.02
N GLU A 158 -18.42 -4.58 13.05
CA GLU A 158 -19.40 -5.32 13.85
C GLU A 158 -20.29 -4.36 14.67
N ALA A 159 -19.71 -3.35 15.30
CA ALA A 159 -20.45 -2.40 16.14
C ALA A 159 -21.47 -1.59 15.31
N LEU A 160 -21.12 -1.17 14.11
CA LEU A 160 -21.99 -0.38 13.24
C LEU A 160 -23.07 -1.22 12.58
N LYS A 161 -22.77 -2.49 12.27
CA LYS A 161 -23.74 -3.44 11.72
C LYS A 161 -24.98 -3.55 12.62
N SER A 162 -24.77 -3.60 13.94
CA SER A 162 -25.88 -3.68 14.92
C SER A 162 -26.81 -2.46 14.86
N LYS A 163 -26.30 -1.32 14.37
CA LYS A 163 -27.05 -0.06 14.20
C LYS A 163 -27.62 0.10 12.80
N GLY A 164 -27.39 -0.87 11.91
CA GLY A 164 -27.83 -0.83 10.52
C GLY A 164 -27.01 0.09 9.64
N ILE A 165 -25.84 0.55 10.11
CA ILE A 165 -24.92 1.39 9.37
C ILE A 165 -23.80 0.50 8.81
N LEU A 166 -23.46 0.70 7.54
CA LEU A 166 -22.44 -0.09 6.87
C LEU A 166 -21.06 0.56 7.06
N PHE A 167 -20.06 -0.26 7.35
CA PHE A 167 -18.69 0.20 7.54
C PHE A 167 -17.77 -0.41 6.48
N VAL A 168 -16.86 0.41 5.96
CA VAL A 168 -15.79 -0.01 5.04
C VAL A 168 -14.46 0.53 5.55
N GLY A 169 -13.50 -0.35 5.77
CA GLY A 169 -12.11 0.03 5.96
C GLY A 169 -11.40 -0.04 4.61
N SER A 170 -10.94 1.09 4.10
CA SER A 170 -10.35 1.12 2.75
C SER A 170 -8.93 1.69 2.80
N GLY A 171 -7.95 0.84 2.62
CA GLY A 171 -6.60 1.33 2.37
C GLY A 171 -6.57 2.24 1.14
N VAL A 172 -5.88 3.37 1.25
CA VAL A 172 -5.64 4.30 0.14
C VAL A 172 -4.12 4.41 -0.03
N SER A 173 -3.60 4.13 -1.21
CA SER A 173 -2.18 4.20 -1.50
C SER A 173 -1.88 5.15 -2.66
N GLY A 174 -0.60 5.48 -2.85
CA GLY A 174 -0.13 6.36 -3.93
C GLY A 174 0.38 7.71 -3.48
N GLY A 175 0.29 8.02 -2.19
CA GLY A 175 0.70 9.33 -1.68
C GLY A 175 -0.13 10.47 -2.23
N GLU A 176 0.41 11.68 -2.19
CA GLU A 176 -0.25 12.90 -2.67
C GLU A 176 -0.64 12.77 -4.13
N GLU A 177 0.31 12.39 -4.97
CA GLU A 177 0.13 12.27 -6.42
C GLU A 177 -0.89 11.18 -6.78
N GLY A 178 -0.80 10.03 -6.12
CA GLY A 178 -1.78 8.95 -6.34
C GLY A 178 -3.19 9.37 -5.94
N ALA A 179 -3.35 10.01 -4.78
CA ALA A 179 -4.67 10.49 -4.35
C ALA A 179 -5.28 11.45 -5.38
N ARG A 180 -4.44 12.28 -6.03
CA ARG A 180 -4.88 13.26 -7.02
C ARG A 180 -5.20 12.64 -8.38
N ASN A 181 -4.39 11.70 -8.83
CA ASN A 181 -4.39 11.24 -10.24
C ASN A 181 -4.77 9.77 -10.42
N GLY A 182 -4.96 9.03 -9.34
CA GLY A 182 -5.37 7.62 -9.40
C GLY A 182 -4.73 6.80 -8.29
N PRO A 183 -5.39 6.65 -7.14
CA PRO A 183 -4.87 5.80 -6.06
C PRO A 183 -5.16 4.32 -6.28
N SER A 184 -4.41 3.47 -5.60
CA SER A 184 -4.84 2.10 -5.33
C SER A 184 -5.78 2.12 -4.11
N LEU A 185 -6.97 1.54 -4.25
CA LEU A 185 -7.99 1.52 -3.19
C LEU A 185 -8.32 0.07 -2.82
N MET A 186 -8.30 -0.23 -1.52
CA MET A 186 -8.41 -1.60 -1.00
C MET A 186 -9.61 -1.70 -0.02
N PRO A 187 -10.87 -1.56 -0.53
CA PRO A 187 -12.04 -1.57 0.36
C PRO A 187 -12.41 -2.97 0.87
N GLY A 188 -12.66 -3.05 2.17
CA GLY A 188 -13.18 -4.25 2.83
C GLY A 188 -14.09 -3.85 3.98
N GLY A 189 -15.00 -4.74 4.41
CA GLY A 189 -15.95 -4.39 5.48
C GLY A 189 -17.30 -5.06 5.29
N ASN A 190 -18.37 -4.30 5.44
CA ASN A 190 -19.72 -4.80 5.15
C ASN A 190 -19.93 -4.83 3.64
N ARG A 191 -20.04 -6.04 3.08
CA ARG A 191 -20.11 -6.26 1.63
C ARG A 191 -21.27 -5.52 0.96
N GLU A 192 -22.35 -5.30 1.70
CA GLU A 192 -23.53 -4.57 1.22
C GLU A 192 -23.22 -3.12 0.84
N ALA A 193 -22.11 -2.56 1.32
CA ALA A 193 -21.68 -1.22 0.95
C ALA A 193 -21.08 -1.17 -0.48
N TRP A 194 -20.52 -2.29 -0.96
CA TRP A 194 -19.74 -2.30 -2.21
C TRP A 194 -20.52 -1.79 -3.43
N PRO A 195 -21.76 -2.26 -3.70
CA PRO A 195 -22.52 -1.75 -4.86
C PRO A 195 -22.71 -0.23 -4.86
N HIS A 196 -22.72 0.39 -3.68
CA HIS A 196 -22.97 1.84 -3.54
C HIS A 196 -21.71 2.69 -3.71
N ILE A 197 -20.51 2.11 -3.51
CA ILE A 197 -19.24 2.84 -3.58
C ILE A 197 -18.39 2.44 -4.80
N LYS A 198 -18.68 1.29 -5.41
CA LYS A 198 -17.88 0.69 -6.49
C LYS A 198 -17.62 1.67 -7.63
N GLU A 199 -18.67 2.30 -8.15
CA GLU A 199 -18.56 3.23 -9.29
C GLU A 199 -17.59 4.37 -9.00
N ILE A 200 -17.72 4.97 -7.81
CA ILE A 200 -16.85 6.08 -7.40
C ILE A 200 -15.40 5.58 -7.25
N PHE A 201 -15.21 4.51 -6.48
CA PHE A 201 -13.88 4.01 -6.14
C PHE A 201 -13.13 3.49 -7.38
N GLN A 202 -13.80 2.71 -8.22
CA GLN A 202 -13.19 2.22 -9.46
C GLN A 202 -12.99 3.37 -10.48
N GLY A 203 -13.88 4.35 -10.47
CA GLY A 203 -13.75 5.53 -11.34
C GLY A 203 -12.46 6.29 -11.08
N ILE A 204 -12.19 6.60 -9.80
CA ILE A 204 -11.06 7.43 -9.38
C ILE A 204 -9.73 6.68 -9.23
N SER A 205 -9.75 5.35 -9.23
CA SER A 205 -8.53 4.55 -9.02
C SER A 205 -7.64 4.54 -10.26
N ALA A 206 -6.35 4.29 -10.04
CA ALA A 206 -5.40 4.01 -11.13
C ALA A 206 -5.90 2.85 -11.98
N LYS A 207 -5.43 2.78 -13.21
CA LYS A 207 -5.72 1.68 -14.15
C LYS A 207 -4.41 0.99 -14.50
N ALA A 208 -4.43 -0.33 -14.51
CA ALA A 208 -3.32 -1.17 -14.99
C ALA A 208 -3.88 -2.09 -16.08
N ASP A 209 -3.38 -1.94 -17.29
CA ASP A 209 -3.87 -2.67 -18.48
C ASP A 209 -5.40 -2.51 -18.66
N GLY A 210 -5.92 -1.32 -18.34
CA GLY A 210 -7.34 -1.00 -18.46
C GLY A 210 -8.19 -1.40 -17.27
N GLU A 211 -7.66 -2.22 -16.35
CA GLU A 211 -8.38 -2.68 -15.16
C GLU A 211 -8.17 -1.73 -13.98
N PRO A 212 -9.23 -1.41 -13.21
CA PRO A 212 -9.06 -0.52 -12.06
C PRO A 212 -8.22 -1.16 -10.94
N CYS A 213 -7.32 -0.39 -10.35
CA CYS A 213 -6.53 -0.81 -9.19
C CYS A 213 -7.37 -0.64 -7.91
N CYS A 214 -8.57 -1.19 -7.95
CA CYS A 214 -9.56 -1.16 -6.87
C CYS A 214 -10.57 -2.29 -7.08
N ASP A 215 -10.69 -3.16 -6.09
CA ASP A 215 -11.76 -4.15 -6.05
C ASP A 215 -12.08 -4.46 -4.59
N TRP A 216 -13.21 -5.12 -4.36
CA TRP A 216 -13.60 -5.54 -3.01
C TRP A 216 -12.59 -6.57 -2.49
N VAL A 217 -11.99 -6.27 -1.34
CA VAL A 217 -10.97 -7.13 -0.72
C VAL A 217 -11.63 -8.30 0.02
N GLY A 218 -12.57 -8.00 0.91
CA GLY A 218 -13.18 -9.01 1.76
C GLY A 218 -13.96 -8.37 2.91
N ASP A 219 -14.40 -9.19 3.84
CA ASP A 219 -15.22 -8.75 4.96
C ASP A 219 -14.38 -8.16 6.10
N GLY A 220 -15.04 -7.48 7.05
CA GLY A 220 -14.45 -7.01 8.30
C GLY A 220 -13.24 -6.11 8.10
N GLY A 221 -12.14 -6.42 8.78
CA GLY A 221 -10.90 -5.64 8.74
C GLY A 221 -10.00 -5.90 7.54
N SER A 222 -10.44 -6.73 6.59
CA SER A 222 -9.59 -7.23 5.49
C SER A 222 -8.96 -6.12 4.64
N GLY A 223 -9.69 -5.03 4.36
CA GLY A 223 -9.17 -3.93 3.55
C GLY A 223 -7.95 -3.28 4.19
N HIS A 224 -8.03 -2.98 5.49
CA HIS A 224 -6.91 -2.41 6.23
C HIS A 224 -5.79 -3.43 6.47
N PHE A 225 -6.12 -4.72 6.60
CA PHE A 225 -5.11 -5.78 6.72
C PHE A 225 -4.28 -5.86 5.42
N VAL A 226 -4.93 -5.87 4.26
CA VAL A 226 -4.25 -5.90 2.96
C VAL A 226 -3.39 -4.64 2.80
N LYS A 227 -3.90 -3.47 3.21
CA LYS A 227 -3.12 -2.22 3.17
C LYS A 227 -1.93 -2.25 4.13
N MET A 228 -2.10 -2.84 5.32
CA MET A 228 -1.02 -3.00 6.30
C MET A 228 0.10 -3.87 5.71
N VAL A 229 -0.23 -5.01 5.12
CA VAL A 229 0.75 -5.91 4.49
C VAL A 229 1.44 -5.22 3.30
N HIS A 230 0.67 -4.51 2.45
CA HIS A 230 1.23 -3.67 1.40
C HIS A 230 2.33 -2.75 1.95
N ASN A 231 2.04 -2.04 3.04
CA ASN A 231 3.01 -1.13 3.65
C ASN A 231 4.20 -1.87 4.26
N GLY A 232 3.98 -3.08 4.80
CA GLY A 232 5.08 -3.94 5.26
C GLY A 232 6.04 -4.28 4.12
N ILE A 233 5.50 -4.71 2.98
CA ILE A 233 6.29 -4.99 1.77
C ILE A 233 7.05 -3.73 1.33
N GLU A 234 6.40 -2.56 1.37
CA GLU A 234 7.03 -1.26 1.09
C GLU A 234 8.28 -1.05 1.96
N TYR A 235 8.19 -1.35 3.27
CA TYR A 235 9.34 -1.25 4.18
C TYR A 235 10.46 -2.20 3.74
N GLY A 236 10.12 -3.43 3.38
CA GLY A 236 11.07 -4.42 2.86
C GLY A 236 11.77 -3.93 1.62
N ASP A 237 11.01 -3.48 0.62
CA ASP A 237 11.56 -2.96 -0.65
C ASP A 237 12.50 -1.78 -0.40
N MET A 238 12.09 -0.83 0.46
CA MET A 238 12.92 0.34 0.78
C MET A 238 14.23 -0.08 1.43
N GLN A 239 14.18 -1.01 2.39
CA GLN A 239 15.39 -1.49 3.09
C GLN A 239 16.33 -2.20 2.11
N LEU A 240 15.80 -3.07 1.25
CA LEU A 240 16.60 -3.78 0.24
C LEU A 240 17.29 -2.80 -0.71
N ILE A 241 16.59 -1.76 -1.16
CA ILE A 241 17.14 -0.71 -2.03
C ILE A 241 18.26 0.05 -1.30
N CYS A 242 18.05 0.36 -0.01
CA CYS A 242 19.07 1.04 0.81
C CYS A 242 20.31 0.16 0.99
N GLU A 243 20.14 -1.15 1.15
CA GLU A 243 21.28 -2.08 1.24
C GLU A 243 22.04 -2.16 -0.09
N ALA A 244 21.32 -2.21 -1.22
CA ALA A 244 21.94 -2.16 -2.55
C ALA A 244 22.72 -0.84 -2.73
N TYR A 245 22.12 0.28 -2.36
CA TYR A 245 22.79 1.59 -2.38
C TYR A 245 24.07 1.58 -1.52
N HIS A 246 23.99 1.05 -0.30
CA HIS A 246 25.12 0.99 0.62
C HIS A 246 26.26 0.15 0.07
N LEU A 247 25.97 -1.01 -0.50
CA LEU A 247 26.96 -1.86 -1.17
C LEU A 247 27.62 -1.15 -2.36
N MET A 248 26.88 -0.50 -3.14
CA MET A 248 27.40 0.28 -4.27
C MET A 248 28.17 1.52 -3.86
N UNK A 249 27.86 2.04 -2.76
CA UNK A 249 28.49 3.24 -2.24
C UNK A 249 29.76 2.87 -1.50
N UNK A 250 29.72 1.67 -0.73
CA UNK A 250 30.82 1.44 0.12
C UNK A 250 31.84 0.48 -0.45
N UNK A 251 31.25 -0.39 -1.35
CA UNK A 251 32.13 -1.39 -1.90
C UNK A 251 32.61 -1.10 -3.29
N UNK A 252 31.73 -0.55 -3.98
CA UNK A 252 32.16 -0.26 -5.28
C UNK A 252 32.70 1.08 -5.40
N GLY A 253 32.50 1.92 -4.63
CA GLY A 253 32.92 3.30 -4.66
C GLY A 253 32.26 4.10 -5.75
N LEU A 254 31.06 3.70 -6.16
CA LEU A 254 30.31 4.42 -7.18
C LEU A 254 29.83 5.76 -6.61
N ASN A 255 29.95 6.83 -7.40
CA ASN A 255 29.37 8.11 -7.03
C ASN A 255 27.86 8.11 -7.28
N HIS A 256 27.15 9.14 -6.81
CA HIS A 256 25.70 9.18 -6.83
C HIS A 256 25.12 9.24 -8.25
N ASP A 257 25.82 9.90 -9.18
CA ASP A 257 25.38 9.95 -10.60
C ASP A 257 25.49 8.57 -11.24
N GLN A 258 26.57 7.83 -10.96
CA GLN A 258 26.76 6.45 -11.44
C GLN A 258 25.69 5.52 -10.86
N MET A 259 25.39 5.65 -9.55
CA MET A 259 24.34 4.83 -8.92
C MET A 259 22.96 5.18 -9.48
N SER A 260 22.68 6.46 -9.73
CA SER A 260 21.45 6.88 -10.40
C SER A 260 21.30 6.17 -11.76
N GLU A 261 22.38 6.13 -12.55
CA GLU A 261 22.39 5.42 -13.85
C GLU A 261 22.13 3.92 -13.68
N VAL A 262 22.72 3.29 -12.67
CA VAL A 262 22.48 1.86 -12.35
C VAL A 262 20.99 1.64 -12.10
N PHE A 263 20.37 2.43 -11.17
CA PHE A 263 18.96 2.29 -10.85
C PHE A 263 18.06 2.61 -12.06
N THR A 264 18.42 3.61 -12.88
CA THR A 264 17.72 3.92 -14.13
C THR A 264 17.69 2.69 -15.06
N ASN A 265 18.83 2.00 -15.17
CA ASN A 265 18.93 0.81 -16.03
C ASN A 265 18.18 -0.38 -15.44
N TRP A 266 18.25 -0.58 -14.13
CA TRP A 266 17.47 -1.63 -13.44
C TRP A 266 15.96 -1.43 -13.62
N ASN A 267 15.51 -0.17 -13.72
CA ASN A 267 14.08 0.17 -13.89
C ASN A 267 13.56 -0.11 -15.32
N LYS A 268 14.41 -0.58 -16.22
CA LYS A 268 14.02 -1.00 -17.59
C LYS A 268 13.78 -2.51 -17.69
N GLY A 269 13.91 -3.23 -16.58
CA GLY A 269 13.84 -4.70 -16.56
C GLY A 269 13.00 -5.25 -15.41
N VAL A 270 13.41 -6.39 -14.89
CA VAL A 270 12.64 -7.12 -13.86
C VAL A 270 12.47 -6.36 -12.53
N LEU A 271 13.29 -5.31 -12.31
CA LEU A 271 13.20 -4.46 -11.11
C LEU A 271 12.35 -3.20 -11.35
N ASP A 272 11.74 -3.04 -12.54
CA ASP A 272 10.86 -1.90 -12.84
C ASP A 272 9.86 -1.73 -11.71
N SER A 273 9.95 -0.58 -11.03
CA SER A 273 9.07 -0.26 -9.90
C SER A 273 9.17 1.22 -9.54
N PHE A 274 8.12 1.73 -8.90
CA PHE A 274 8.08 3.12 -8.42
C PHE A 274 9.26 3.43 -7.51
N LEU A 275 9.60 2.55 -6.57
CA LEU A 275 10.69 2.80 -5.61
C LEU A 275 12.06 2.83 -6.29
N ILE A 276 12.30 1.99 -7.30
CA ILE A 276 13.55 2.03 -8.09
C ILE A 276 13.62 3.34 -8.89
N GLU A 277 12.50 3.73 -9.52
CA GLU A 277 12.38 5.00 -10.25
C GLU A 277 12.76 6.20 -9.39
N ILE A 278 12.08 6.34 -8.22
CA ILE A 278 12.34 7.50 -7.36
C ILE A 278 13.75 7.45 -6.73
N THR A 279 14.29 6.26 -6.51
CA THR A 279 15.68 6.11 -6.02
C THR A 279 16.67 6.72 -7.03
N SER A 280 16.50 6.41 -8.32
CA SER A 280 17.33 7.02 -9.37
C SER A 280 17.22 8.56 -9.33
N ASN A 281 15.99 9.08 -9.23
CA ASN A 281 15.74 10.53 -9.20
C ASN A 281 16.36 11.20 -7.97
N ILE A 282 16.23 10.56 -6.79
CA ILE A 282 16.82 11.04 -5.53
C ILE A 282 18.34 11.13 -5.63
N LEU A 283 18.98 10.09 -6.17
CA LEU A 283 20.44 10.02 -6.26
C LEU A 283 20.99 11.08 -7.22
N LYS A 284 20.24 11.44 -8.24
CA LYS A 284 20.61 12.47 -9.24
C LYS A 284 20.42 13.89 -8.69
N PHE A 285 19.56 14.07 -7.68
CA PHE A 285 19.16 15.39 -7.22
C PHE A 285 20.33 16.10 -6.48
N LYS A 286 20.65 17.32 -6.91
CA LYS A 286 21.70 18.15 -6.30
C LYS A 286 21.07 19.28 -5.48
N ASP A 287 21.69 19.56 -4.34
CA ASP A 287 21.34 20.70 -3.49
C ASP A 287 21.91 22.00 -4.09
N THR A 288 21.64 23.13 -3.47
CA THR A 288 22.04 24.48 -3.89
C THR A 288 23.56 24.64 -4.06
N ASP A 289 24.36 23.81 -3.38
CA ASP A 289 25.83 23.81 -3.49
C ASP A 289 26.34 22.77 -4.52
N ASN A 290 25.45 22.22 -5.35
CA ASN A 290 25.76 21.24 -6.37
C ASN A 290 26.26 19.88 -5.84
N GLN A 291 26.02 19.61 -4.53
CA GLN A 291 26.32 18.29 -3.93
C GLN A 291 25.04 17.44 -3.86
N PRO A 292 25.16 16.10 -3.93
CA PRO A 292 23.96 15.24 -3.84
C PRO A 292 23.23 15.49 -2.52
N LEU A 293 21.95 15.85 -2.60
CA LEU A 293 21.15 16.17 -1.40
C LEU A 293 21.07 15.00 -0.43
N VAL A 294 21.02 13.76 -0.94
CA VAL A 294 20.89 12.54 -0.11
C VAL A 294 22.02 12.44 0.92
N THR A 295 23.23 12.95 0.63
CA THR A 295 24.37 12.89 1.56
C THR A 295 24.23 13.83 2.75
N LYS A 296 23.29 14.78 2.69
CA LYS A 296 23.04 15.77 3.75
C LYS A 296 21.86 15.38 4.64
N ILE A 297 21.16 14.31 4.30
CA ILE A 297 19.99 13.84 5.06
C ILE A 297 20.49 12.99 6.24
N ARG A 298 20.00 13.30 7.46
CA ARG A 298 20.33 12.51 8.65
C ARG A 298 19.85 11.07 8.45
N ASP A 299 20.74 10.11 8.69
CA ASP A 299 20.48 8.68 8.52
C ASP A 299 19.71 8.10 9.74
N SER A 300 18.50 8.61 9.96
CA SER A 300 17.56 8.17 10.99
C SER A 300 16.16 8.10 10.38
N ALA A 301 15.69 6.90 10.09
CA ALA A 301 14.45 6.68 9.34
C ALA A 301 13.25 6.59 10.28
N GLY A 302 12.25 7.46 10.05
CA GLY A 302 10.98 7.43 10.78
C GLY A 302 10.01 6.36 10.25
N GLN A 303 8.92 6.13 11.01
CA GLN A 303 7.84 5.24 10.60
C GLN A 303 6.51 5.68 11.20
N LYS A 304 5.42 5.33 10.51
CA LYS A 304 4.04 5.59 10.98
C LYS A 304 3.39 4.38 11.64
N GLY A 305 4.09 3.23 11.68
CA GLY A 305 3.67 2.04 12.42
C GLY A 305 3.16 0.87 11.58
N THR A 306 2.78 1.07 10.33
CA THR A 306 2.16 -0.01 9.51
C THR A 306 3.09 -1.21 9.29
N GLY A 307 4.40 -0.97 9.09
CA GLY A 307 5.38 -2.06 9.00
C GLY A 307 5.51 -2.81 10.32
N LYS A 308 5.52 -2.07 11.43
CA LYS A 308 5.53 -2.66 12.79
C LYS A 308 4.29 -3.54 13.00
N TRP A 309 3.10 -3.05 12.63
CA TRP A 309 1.87 -3.85 12.75
C TRP A 309 1.93 -5.12 11.90
N THR A 310 2.54 -5.05 10.70
CA THR A 310 2.73 -6.24 9.86
C THR A 310 3.60 -7.28 10.58
N ALA A 311 4.70 -6.84 11.21
CA ALA A 311 5.58 -7.75 11.96
C ALA A 311 4.86 -8.34 13.19
N ILE A 312 4.08 -7.54 13.92
CA ILE A 312 3.28 -8.00 15.06
C ILE A 312 2.24 -9.05 14.60
N ALA A 313 1.50 -8.74 13.53
CA ALA A 313 0.52 -9.67 12.96
C ALA A 313 1.19 -10.98 12.53
N ALA A 314 2.37 -10.90 11.91
CA ALA A 314 3.13 -12.09 11.51
C ALA A 314 3.45 -12.98 12.71
N LEU A 315 3.89 -12.39 13.82
CA LEU A 315 4.18 -13.13 15.07
C LEU A 315 2.89 -13.74 15.64
N GLN A 316 1.78 -12.99 15.63
CA GLN A 316 0.48 -13.48 16.12
C GLN A 316 -0.03 -14.67 15.29
N HIS A 317 0.18 -14.63 13.98
CA HIS A 317 -0.25 -15.69 13.05
C HIS A 317 0.79 -16.82 12.90
N GLY A 318 1.95 -16.73 13.53
CA GLY A 318 3.03 -17.73 13.40
C GLY A 318 3.63 -17.81 12.00
N ILE A 319 3.62 -16.70 11.24
CA ILE A 319 4.14 -16.66 9.86
C ILE A 319 5.51 -15.99 9.85
N PRO A 320 6.55 -16.64 9.29
CA PRO A 320 7.92 -16.11 9.34
C PRO A 320 8.15 -14.97 8.31
N VAL A 321 7.57 -13.80 8.60
CA VAL A 321 7.72 -12.59 7.77
C VAL A 321 9.00 -11.88 8.19
N THR A 322 10.11 -12.58 8.04
CA THR A 322 11.41 -12.17 8.59
C THR A 322 11.95 -10.92 7.91
N LEU A 323 11.81 -10.82 6.59
CA LEU A 323 12.37 -9.69 5.84
C LEU A 323 11.70 -8.36 6.24
N ILE A 324 10.38 -8.35 6.31
CA ILE A 324 9.62 -7.14 6.71
C ILE A 324 9.94 -6.79 8.18
N GLY A 325 10.02 -7.80 9.05
CA GLY A 325 10.42 -7.62 10.45
C GLY A 325 11.80 -6.96 10.54
N GLU A 326 12.77 -7.48 9.77
CA GLU A 326 14.13 -6.94 9.75
C GLU A 326 14.16 -5.50 9.22
N ALA A 327 13.34 -5.18 8.22
CA ALA A 327 13.24 -3.80 7.72
C ALA A 327 12.73 -2.83 8.81
N VAL A 328 11.81 -3.29 9.67
CA VAL A 328 11.35 -2.49 10.83
C VAL A 328 12.50 -2.31 11.83
N PHE A 329 13.23 -3.39 12.17
CA PHE A 329 14.35 -3.33 13.10
C PHE A 329 15.49 -2.46 12.55
N ALA A 330 15.75 -2.47 11.24
CA ALA A 330 16.73 -1.59 10.61
C ALA A 330 16.38 -0.12 10.83
N ARG A 331 15.09 0.26 10.73
CA ARG A 331 14.65 1.63 11.06
C ARG A 331 14.87 1.94 12.55
N CYS A 332 14.56 0.99 13.44
CA CYS A 332 14.81 1.15 14.87
C CYS A 332 16.30 1.39 15.14
N LEU A 333 17.16 0.55 14.54
CA LEU A 333 18.61 0.72 14.67
C LEU A 333 19.07 2.07 14.13
N SER A 334 18.53 2.52 13.00
CA SER A 334 18.90 3.82 12.41
C SER A 334 18.61 4.97 13.37
N SER A 335 17.52 4.88 14.16
CA SER A 335 17.12 5.95 15.08
C SER A 335 18.07 6.10 16.28
N LEU A 336 18.93 5.11 16.54
CA LEU A 336 19.95 5.17 17.61
C LEU A 336 21.22 5.91 17.13
N LYS A 337 21.04 7.00 16.38
CA LYS A 337 22.14 7.69 15.66
C LYS A 337 23.30 8.06 16.59
N ASP A 338 23.01 8.68 17.73
CA ASP A 338 24.05 9.17 18.63
C ASP A 338 24.84 8.01 19.27
N GLN A 339 24.12 6.92 19.63
CA GLN A 339 24.74 5.69 20.13
C GLN A 339 25.63 5.03 19.06
N ARG A 340 25.16 5.02 17.79
CA ARG A 340 25.93 4.46 16.68
C ARG A 340 27.21 5.25 16.43
N VAL A 341 27.14 6.59 16.55
CA VAL A 341 28.32 7.45 16.42
C VAL A 341 29.34 7.17 17.54
N GLU A 342 28.86 6.96 18.77
CA GLU A 342 29.73 6.57 19.87
C GLU A 342 30.34 5.19 19.64
N ALA A 343 29.51 4.21 19.28
CA ALA A 343 29.94 2.83 19.04
C ALA A 343 30.99 2.75 17.91
N SER A 344 30.85 3.56 16.87
CA SER A 344 31.78 3.56 15.73
C SER A 344 33.22 3.94 16.09
N LYS A 345 33.40 4.61 17.24
CA LYS A 345 34.72 5.00 17.75
C LYS A 345 35.39 3.91 18.60
N ILE A 346 34.60 2.93 19.02
CA ILE A 346 35.04 1.91 19.99
C ILE A 346 35.11 0.52 19.34
N LEU A 347 34.08 0.17 18.53
CA LEU A 347 33.96 -1.16 17.96
C LEU A 347 34.71 -1.23 16.63
N SER A 348 35.61 -2.18 16.51
CA SER A 348 36.38 -2.43 15.28
C SER A 348 35.65 -3.41 14.36
N GLY A 349 35.96 -3.33 13.06
CA GLY A 349 35.43 -4.23 12.05
C GLY A 349 36.31 -4.24 10.81
N PRO A 350 35.94 -4.99 9.78
CA PRO A 350 36.71 -5.03 8.53
C PRO A 350 36.81 -3.65 7.88
N THR A 351 37.93 -3.38 7.22
CA THR A 351 38.18 -2.13 6.48
C THR A 351 38.48 -2.41 5.00
N GLY A 352 38.21 -3.62 4.55
CA GLY A 352 38.49 -4.04 3.17
C GLY A 352 37.60 -3.35 2.15
N LYS A 353 38.06 -3.34 0.93
CA LYS A 353 37.30 -2.91 -0.25
C LYS A 353 37.07 -4.10 -1.16
N LEU A 354 36.08 -4.01 -2.01
CA LEU A 354 35.82 -5.03 -3.02
C LEU A 354 37.05 -5.18 -3.93
N THR A 355 37.48 -6.42 -4.10
CA THR A 355 38.48 -6.77 -5.11
C THR A 355 37.76 -7.51 -6.23
N GLY A 356 37.86 -6.99 -7.46
CA GLY A 356 37.20 -7.59 -8.63
C GLY A 356 36.49 -6.57 -9.50
N ASP A 357 35.72 -7.10 -10.44
CA ASP A 357 35.02 -6.26 -11.42
C ASP A 357 33.77 -5.63 -10.77
N THR A 358 33.76 -4.31 -10.70
CA THR A 358 32.64 -3.51 -10.15
C THR A 358 31.36 -3.75 -10.92
N LYS A 359 31.43 -3.87 -12.25
CA LYS A 359 30.22 -4.09 -13.08
C LYS A 359 29.61 -5.45 -12.81
N GLU A 360 30.45 -6.47 -12.68
CA GLU A 360 30.00 -7.83 -12.35
C GLU A 360 29.33 -7.83 -10.96
N PHE A 361 29.93 -7.17 -9.98
CA PHE A 361 29.36 -7.11 -8.64
C PHE A 361 28.03 -6.36 -8.62
N VAL A 362 27.88 -5.26 -9.38
CA VAL A 362 26.60 -4.53 -9.53
C VAL A 362 25.53 -5.47 -10.10
N GLU A 363 25.88 -6.36 -11.04
CA GLU A 363 24.93 -7.35 -11.57
C GLU A 363 24.56 -8.39 -10.49
N HIS A 364 25.50 -8.80 -9.65
CA HIS A 364 25.20 -9.68 -8.49
C HIS A 364 24.21 -8.98 -7.54
N VAL A 365 24.42 -7.69 -7.25
CA VAL A 365 23.50 -6.91 -6.38
C VAL A 365 22.12 -6.82 -7.02
N ARG A 366 22.01 -6.60 -8.34
CA ARG A 366 20.72 -6.57 -9.05
C ARG A 366 19.96 -7.89 -8.86
N LYS A 367 20.63 -9.02 -9.03
CA LYS A 367 20.04 -10.35 -8.87
C LYS A 367 19.64 -10.62 -7.41
N ALA A 368 20.49 -10.22 -6.47
CA ALA A 368 20.20 -10.36 -5.03
C ALA A 368 18.96 -9.55 -4.65
N LEU A 369 18.86 -8.30 -5.17
CA LEU A 369 17.70 -7.43 -4.93
C LEU A 369 16.42 -8.07 -5.47
N TYR A 370 16.45 -8.59 -6.70
CA TYR A 370 15.27 -9.22 -7.31
C TYR A 370 14.82 -10.45 -6.51
N ALA A 371 15.74 -11.34 -6.16
CA ALA A 371 15.42 -12.54 -5.37
C ALA A 371 14.82 -12.16 -4.01
N SER A 372 15.40 -11.18 -3.33
CA SER A 372 14.94 -10.75 -2.01
C SER A 372 13.57 -10.06 -2.08
N LYS A 373 13.31 -9.28 -3.14
CA LYS A 373 11.98 -8.69 -3.38
C LYS A 373 10.92 -9.81 -3.52
N ILE A 374 11.23 -10.87 -4.30
CA ILE A 374 10.32 -12.03 -4.44
C ILE A 374 9.99 -12.61 -3.06
N VAL A 375 11.01 -12.78 -2.19
CA VAL A 375 10.79 -13.31 -0.83
C VAL A 375 9.90 -12.37 -0.01
N SER A 376 10.12 -11.05 -0.10
CA SER A 376 9.30 -10.06 0.63
C SER A 376 7.82 -10.21 0.29
N TYR A 377 7.51 -10.30 -1.00
CA TYR A 377 6.12 -10.49 -1.46
C TYR A 377 5.59 -11.88 -1.08
N ALA A 378 6.40 -12.93 -1.22
CA ALA A 378 6.01 -14.29 -0.82
C ALA A 378 5.59 -14.33 0.66
N GLN A 379 6.41 -13.74 1.54
CA GLN A 379 6.11 -13.66 2.98
C GLN A 379 4.82 -12.86 3.23
N GLY A 380 4.62 -11.74 2.53
CA GLY A 380 3.41 -10.94 2.64
C GLY A 380 2.15 -11.73 2.26
N PHE A 381 2.19 -12.46 1.13
CA PHE A 381 1.05 -13.28 0.70
C PHE A 381 0.81 -14.48 1.62
N MET A 382 1.86 -15.06 2.22
CA MET A 382 1.71 -16.10 3.25
C MET A 382 0.94 -15.55 4.46
N LEU A 383 1.26 -14.32 4.89
CA LEU A 383 0.56 -13.66 5.99
C LEU A 383 -0.90 -13.39 5.64
N LEU A 384 -1.18 -12.90 4.41
CA LEU A 384 -2.55 -12.69 3.94
C LEU A 384 -3.36 -14.00 4.00
N ARG A 385 -2.76 -15.13 3.57
CA ARG A 385 -3.43 -16.45 3.60
C ARG A 385 -3.74 -16.89 5.04
N SER A 386 -2.80 -16.71 5.96
CA SER A 386 -3.00 -17.10 7.36
C SER A 386 -4.12 -16.29 7.99
N ALA A 387 -4.11 -14.97 7.82
CA ALA A 387 -5.16 -14.09 8.35
C ALA A 387 -6.52 -14.42 7.73
N ALA A 388 -6.58 -14.64 6.40
CA ALA A 388 -7.82 -15.02 5.73
C ALA A 388 -8.44 -16.28 6.33
N LYS A 389 -7.61 -17.28 6.63
CA LYS A 389 -8.06 -18.53 7.27
C LYS A 389 -8.62 -18.26 8.68
N GLU A 390 -7.88 -17.50 9.48
CA GLU A 390 -8.26 -17.20 10.87
C GLU A 390 -9.55 -16.37 10.96
N TYR A 391 -9.63 -15.28 10.17
CA TYR A 391 -10.78 -14.37 10.19
C TYR A 391 -11.91 -14.81 9.23
N LYS A 392 -11.72 -15.92 8.51
CA LYS A 392 -12.69 -16.47 7.54
C LYS A 392 -12.99 -15.49 6.41
N TRP A 393 -12.00 -14.70 6.01
CA TRP A 393 -12.11 -13.80 4.87
C TRP A 393 -11.93 -14.59 3.56
N THR A 394 -12.72 -14.26 2.55
CA THR A 394 -12.55 -14.81 1.21
C THR A 394 -11.75 -13.81 0.37
N LEU A 395 -10.41 -13.93 0.40
CA LEU A 395 -9.52 -13.02 -0.33
C LEU A 395 -9.24 -13.57 -1.73
N ASN A 396 -9.20 -12.66 -2.72
CA ASN A 396 -8.73 -12.96 -4.08
C ASN A 396 -7.31 -12.41 -4.22
N TYR A 397 -6.30 -13.27 -4.05
CA TYR A 397 -4.88 -12.86 -4.04
C TYR A 397 -4.43 -12.30 -5.40
N GLY A 398 -4.95 -12.83 -6.50
CA GLY A 398 -4.69 -12.29 -7.84
C GLY A 398 -5.24 -10.87 -8.01
N ALA A 399 -6.45 -10.62 -7.51
CA ALA A 399 -7.05 -9.28 -7.53
C ALA A 399 -6.28 -8.32 -6.63
N ILE A 400 -5.78 -8.79 -5.48
CA ILE A 400 -4.94 -7.99 -4.57
C ILE A 400 -3.64 -7.57 -5.30
N ALA A 401 -2.98 -8.52 -5.97
CA ALA A 401 -1.78 -8.21 -6.76
C ALA A 401 -2.09 -7.17 -7.86
N LEU A 402 -3.25 -7.30 -8.54
CA LEU A 402 -3.69 -6.34 -9.56
C LEU A 402 -3.88 -4.94 -8.97
N MET A 403 -4.52 -4.84 -7.78
CA MET A 403 -4.73 -3.55 -7.11
C MET A 403 -3.41 -2.81 -6.83
N TRP A 404 -2.32 -3.54 -6.66
CA TRP A 404 -0.99 -2.98 -6.37
C TRP A 404 -0.19 -2.61 -7.63
N ARG A 405 -0.71 -2.89 -8.84
CA ARG A 405 0.01 -2.64 -10.11
C ARG A 405 0.02 -1.17 -10.51
N GLY A 406 -0.84 -0.34 -9.93
CA GLY A 406 -0.87 1.10 -10.19
C GLY A 406 -1.37 1.88 -8.99
N GLY A 407 -1.03 3.17 -8.94
CA GLY A 407 -1.52 4.05 -7.89
C GLY A 407 -1.03 3.69 -6.49
N CYS A 408 0.10 3.03 -6.36
CA CYS A 408 0.64 2.67 -5.04
C CYS A 408 2.17 2.67 -5.04
N ILE A 409 2.73 2.69 -3.83
CA ILE A 409 4.18 2.82 -3.62
C ILE A 409 4.93 1.56 -4.05
N ILE A 410 4.30 0.38 -4.00
CA ILE A 410 4.97 -0.88 -4.33
C ILE A 410 4.68 -1.36 -5.77
N ARG A 411 4.12 -0.49 -6.64
CA ARG A 411 3.91 -0.90 -8.04
C ARG A 411 5.23 -1.42 -8.63
N SER A 412 5.15 -2.58 -9.27
CA SER A 412 6.32 -3.25 -9.85
C SER A 412 5.90 -4.21 -10.97
N ALA A 413 6.83 -4.46 -11.88
CA ALA A 413 6.59 -5.28 -13.07
C ALA A 413 6.09 -6.69 -12.72
N PHE A 414 6.67 -7.33 -11.70
CA PHE A 414 6.34 -8.74 -11.43
C PHE A 414 5.03 -8.96 -10.67
N LEU A 415 4.28 -7.91 -10.33
CA LEU A 415 2.92 -8.06 -9.76
C LEU A 415 1.99 -8.79 -10.72
N GLY A 416 2.17 -8.61 -12.03
CA GLY A 416 1.46 -9.39 -13.06
C GLY A 416 1.74 -10.89 -12.94
N ASN A 417 2.98 -11.25 -12.64
CA ASN A 417 3.39 -12.65 -12.45
C ASN A 417 2.77 -13.23 -11.17
N ILE A 418 2.65 -12.43 -10.11
CA ILE A 418 1.94 -12.85 -8.88
C ILE A 418 0.47 -13.14 -9.18
N LYS A 419 -0.18 -12.21 -9.92
CA LYS A 419 -1.58 -12.42 -10.34
C LYS A 419 -1.71 -13.73 -11.12
N ALA A 420 -0.85 -13.94 -12.14
CA ALA A 420 -0.87 -15.15 -12.95
C ALA A 420 -0.69 -16.41 -12.13
N ALA A 421 0.21 -16.39 -11.12
CA ALA A 421 0.44 -17.54 -10.24
C ALA A 421 -0.83 -17.91 -9.45
N PHE A 422 -1.53 -16.91 -8.89
CA PHE A 422 -2.77 -17.15 -8.13
C PHE A 422 -3.96 -17.49 -9.04
N ASP A 423 -4.02 -16.95 -10.26
CA ASP A 423 -5.05 -17.32 -11.22
C ASP A 423 -4.90 -18.80 -11.63
N LYS A 424 -3.65 -19.26 -11.80
CA LYS A 424 -3.31 -20.65 -12.12
C LYS A 424 -3.59 -21.59 -10.94
N ASN A 425 -3.30 -21.14 -9.71
CA ASN A 425 -3.49 -21.94 -8.49
C ASN A 425 -3.93 -21.06 -7.32
N ARG A 426 -5.23 -20.97 -7.10
CA ARG A 426 -5.83 -20.17 -6.02
C ARG A 426 -5.39 -20.63 -4.63
N GLU A 427 -5.00 -21.90 -4.50
CA GLU A 427 -4.56 -22.50 -3.23
C GLU A 427 -3.04 -22.51 -3.08
N LEU A 428 -2.30 -21.78 -3.94
CA LEU A 428 -0.85 -21.68 -3.86
C LEU A 428 -0.44 -21.21 -2.46
N SER A 429 0.28 -22.06 -1.74
CA SER A 429 0.64 -21.79 -0.33
C SER A 429 1.76 -20.76 -0.20
N CYS A 430 2.63 -20.67 -1.20
CA CYS A 430 3.75 -19.73 -1.22
C CYS A 430 4.17 -19.46 -2.67
N LEU A 431 4.41 -18.19 -2.99
CA LEU A 431 4.84 -17.78 -4.34
C LEU A 431 6.11 -18.53 -4.79
N LEU A 432 7.00 -18.87 -3.86
CA LEU A 432 8.25 -19.57 -4.18
C LEU A 432 8.04 -20.99 -4.77
N LEU A 433 6.80 -21.49 -4.74
CA LEU A 433 6.44 -22.80 -5.30
C LEU A 433 5.86 -22.71 -6.72
N ASP A 434 5.58 -21.49 -7.22
CA ASP A 434 5.13 -21.32 -8.58
C ASP A 434 6.33 -21.36 -9.55
N SER A 435 6.13 -21.95 -10.72
CA SER A 435 7.19 -22.21 -11.71
C SER A 435 7.96 -20.94 -12.12
N PHE A 436 7.27 -19.82 -12.29
CA PHE A 436 7.93 -18.56 -12.65
C PHE A 436 8.93 -18.14 -11.56
N PHE A 437 8.49 -18.18 -10.30
CA PHE A 437 9.32 -17.73 -9.17
C PHE A 437 10.43 -18.73 -8.85
N VAL A 438 10.20 -20.04 -9.05
CA VAL A 438 11.25 -21.07 -8.95
C VAL A 438 12.40 -20.74 -9.90
N GLU A 439 12.08 -20.47 -11.18
CA GLU A 439 13.10 -20.15 -12.19
C GLU A 439 13.82 -18.84 -11.85
N ALA A 440 13.06 -17.79 -11.48
CA ALA A 440 13.64 -16.49 -11.12
C ALA A 440 14.66 -16.61 -9.97
N ILE A 441 14.32 -17.35 -8.93
CA ILE A 441 15.23 -17.56 -7.79
C ILE A 441 16.43 -18.42 -8.22
N ARG A 442 16.22 -19.46 -9.05
CA ARG A 442 17.31 -20.29 -9.55
C ARG A 442 18.37 -19.47 -10.26
N ASP A 443 17.94 -18.53 -11.11
CA ASP A 443 18.83 -17.65 -11.87
C ASP A 443 19.57 -16.66 -10.98
N CYS A 444 19.04 -16.35 -9.81
CA CYS A 444 19.57 -15.30 -8.93
C CYS A 444 20.38 -15.82 -7.76
N GLN A 445 20.15 -17.06 -7.28
CA GLN A 445 20.63 -17.47 -5.96
C GLN A 445 22.15 -17.48 -5.80
N ALA A 446 22.91 -17.81 -6.85
CA ALA A 446 24.38 -17.79 -6.77
C ALA A 446 24.90 -16.37 -6.52
N SER A 447 24.35 -15.40 -7.26
CA SER A 447 24.68 -13.98 -7.09
C SER A 447 24.27 -13.48 -5.71
N TRP A 448 23.08 -13.88 -5.24
CA TRP A 448 22.54 -13.49 -3.95
C TRP A 448 23.48 -13.95 -2.81
N ARG A 449 23.91 -15.21 -2.85
CA ARG A 449 24.85 -15.76 -1.87
C ARG A 449 26.17 -15.01 -1.91
N HIS A 450 26.67 -14.72 -3.10
CA HIS A 450 27.92 -13.97 -3.30
C HIS A 450 27.81 -12.57 -2.64
N VAL A 451 26.69 -11.86 -2.85
CA VAL A 451 26.45 -10.53 -2.25
C VAL A 451 26.43 -10.60 -0.73
N VAL A 452 25.68 -11.55 -0.15
CA VAL A 452 25.57 -11.70 1.32
C VAL A 452 26.93 -12.05 1.94
N ALA A 453 27.66 -13.00 1.32
CA ALA A 453 28.98 -13.41 1.81
C ALA A 453 29.98 -12.24 1.75
N THR A 454 30.00 -11.52 0.63
CA THR A 454 30.90 -10.37 0.44
C THR A 454 30.58 -9.25 1.42
N ALA A 455 29.30 -8.95 1.61
CA ALA A 455 28.84 -7.93 2.56
C ALA A 455 29.35 -8.26 3.98
N ALA A 456 29.16 -9.51 4.40
CA ALA A 456 29.62 -9.99 5.73
C ALA A 456 31.13 -9.86 5.89
N GLN A 457 31.90 -10.26 4.88
CA GLN A 457 33.37 -10.19 4.89
C GLN A 457 33.86 -8.75 4.95
N LEU A 458 33.14 -7.81 4.33
CA LEU A 458 33.52 -6.40 4.31
C LEU A 458 32.89 -5.57 5.45
N GLY A 459 32.08 -6.20 6.30
CA GLY A 459 31.45 -5.52 7.43
C GLY A 459 30.34 -4.56 7.02
N ILE A 460 29.69 -4.80 5.86
CA ILE A 460 28.59 -3.96 5.38
C ILE A 460 27.27 -4.60 5.79
N PRO A 461 26.46 -3.92 6.61
CA PRO A 461 25.20 -4.55 7.08
C PRO A 461 24.19 -4.70 5.95
N THR A 462 23.72 -5.93 5.74
CA THR A 462 22.68 -6.28 4.78
C THR A 462 21.63 -7.15 5.45
N PRO A 463 20.95 -6.63 6.50
CA PRO A 463 20.02 -7.46 7.26
C PRO A 463 18.87 -8.01 6.43
N ALA A 464 18.29 -7.23 5.50
CA ALA A 464 17.16 -7.68 4.68
C ALA A 464 17.60 -8.72 3.64
N PHE A 465 18.73 -8.51 2.94
CA PHE A 465 19.28 -9.53 2.01
C PHE A 465 19.59 -10.83 2.73
N SER A 466 20.20 -10.72 3.91
CA SER A 466 20.66 -11.87 4.71
C SER A 466 19.48 -12.69 5.26
N THR A 467 18.49 -12.00 5.84
CA THR A 467 17.31 -12.70 6.40
C THR A 467 16.45 -13.32 5.30
N ALA A 468 16.36 -12.67 4.13
CA ALA A 468 15.63 -13.24 2.99
C ALA A 468 16.30 -14.55 2.52
N LEU A 469 17.63 -14.56 2.41
CA LEU A 469 18.38 -15.77 2.03
C LEU A 469 18.23 -16.87 3.09
N ALA A 470 18.32 -16.51 4.37
CA ALA A 470 18.12 -17.45 5.47
C ALA A 470 16.71 -18.07 5.44
N PHE A 471 15.68 -17.23 5.18
CA PHE A 471 14.31 -17.73 5.01
C PHE A 471 14.23 -18.72 3.85
N TYR A 472 14.79 -18.34 2.69
CA TYR A 472 14.76 -19.21 1.49
C TYR A 472 15.42 -20.56 1.80
N ASP A 473 16.60 -20.55 2.44
CA ASP A 473 17.32 -21.79 2.77
C ASP A 473 16.54 -22.64 3.78
N GLY A 474 15.96 -22.00 4.81
CA GLY A 474 15.13 -22.72 5.77
C GLY A 474 13.87 -23.29 5.13
N PHE A 475 13.20 -22.50 4.29
CA PHE A 475 11.92 -22.89 3.67
C PHE A 475 12.07 -24.08 2.71
N ARG A 476 13.24 -24.22 2.04
CA ARG A 476 13.52 -25.34 1.13
C ARG A 476 14.18 -26.56 1.81
N SER A 477 14.40 -26.49 3.14
CA SER A 477 15.03 -27.60 3.89
C SER A 477 13.97 -28.51 4.49
N ASP A 478 14.05 -29.81 4.21
CA ASP A 478 13.11 -30.78 4.75
C ASP A 478 13.35 -31.04 6.26
N THR A 479 14.55 -30.74 6.73
CA THR A 479 14.93 -30.95 8.15
C THR A 479 15.62 -29.69 8.66
N LEU A 480 15.13 -29.15 9.76
CA LEU A 480 15.70 -28.00 10.46
C LEU A 480 16.20 -28.42 11.85
N PRO A 481 17.14 -27.66 12.44
CA PRO A 481 17.65 -27.98 13.78
C PRO A 481 16.66 -27.70 14.91
N ALA A 482 15.40 -27.47 14.58
CA ALA A 482 14.30 -27.30 15.54
C ALA A 482 14.05 -28.55 16.38
N ASN A 483 14.47 -29.72 15.89
CA ASN A 483 14.44 -30.95 16.67
C ASN A 483 15.26 -30.81 17.96
N LEU A 484 16.42 -30.15 17.91
CA LEU A 484 17.24 -29.90 19.11
C LEU A 484 16.54 -28.93 20.06
N ILE A 485 15.85 -27.91 19.53
CA ILE A 485 15.06 -26.98 20.37
C ILE A 485 13.98 -27.78 21.13
N GLN A 486 13.26 -28.66 20.45
CA GLN A 486 12.22 -29.49 21.08
C GLN A 486 12.82 -30.45 22.15
N ALA A 487 13.96 -31.05 21.83
CA ALA A 487 14.66 -31.91 22.80
C ALA A 487 15.09 -31.13 24.06
N GLN A 488 15.64 -29.92 23.86
CA GLN A 488 16.02 -29.02 24.98
C GLN A 488 14.80 -28.65 25.84
N ARG A 489 13.69 -28.29 25.21
CA ARG A 489 12.44 -27.94 25.91
C ARG A 489 11.93 -29.13 26.72
N ASP A 490 12.00 -30.33 26.17
CA ASP A 490 11.60 -31.56 26.88
C ASP A 490 12.57 -31.87 28.01
N TYR A 491 13.87 -31.70 27.80
CA TYR A 491 14.90 -31.96 28.81
C TYR A 491 14.70 -31.12 30.06
N PHE A 492 14.52 -29.79 29.88
CA PHE A 492 14.47 -28.92 31.06
C PHE A 492 13.05 -28.72 31.63
N GLY A 493 12.00 -29.02 30.86
CA GLY A 493 10.64 -28.68 31.28
C GLY A 493 9.58 -29.73 30.97
N ALA A 494 9.96 -30.88 30.48
CA ALA A 494 9.03 -31.96 30.09
C ALA A 494 7.93 -31.47 29.13
N HIS A 495 8.32 -30.57 28.19
CA HIS A 495 7.38 -29.94 27.27
C HIS A 495 6.91 -30.84 26.13
N THR A 496 7.33 -32.06 26.09
CA THR A 496 7.02 -33.10 25.10
C THR A 496 7.50 -32.75 23.68
N TYR A 497 7.62 -33.79 22.90
CA TYR A 497 7.95 -33.69 21.47
C TYR A 497 7.26 -34.80 20.71
N GLU A 498 7.13 -34.63 19.41
CA GLU A 498 6.54 -35.59 18.48
C GLU A 498 7.66 -36.36 17.80
N ARG A 499 7.56 -37.70 17.75
CA ARG A 499 8.52 -38.55 17.03
C ARG A 499 8.13 -38.65 15.55
N LEU A 500 9.12 -38.66 14.67
CA LEU A 500 8.91 -38.83 13.22
C LEU A 500 8.10 -40.09 12.88
N ALA A 501 8.34 -41.18 13.63
CA ALA A 501 7.65 -42.46 13.40
C ALA A 501 6.21 -42.47 13.92
N GLU A 502 5.80 -41.50 14.74
CA GLU A 502 4.49 -41.51 15.41
C GLU A 502 3.87 -40.09 15.34
N PRO A 503 3.50 -39.59 14.13
CA PRO A 503 2.94 -38.27 14.00
C PRO A 503 1.67 -38.10 14.84
N GLY A 504 1.54 -36.94 15.50
CA GLY A 504 0.40 -36.60 16.36
C GLY A 504 0.52 -37.12 17.79
N LYS A 505 1.55 -37.90 18.08
CA LYS A 505 1.76 -38.49 19.43
C LYS A 505 2.88 -37.72 20.13
N PHE A 506 2.54 -37.02 21.19
CA PHE A 506 3.50 -36.23 21.98
C PHE A 506 3.98 -37.07 23.18
N VAL A 507 5.29 -37.14 23.39
CA VAL A 507 5.94 -37.93 24.43
C VAL A 507 6.97 -37.12 25.19
N HIS A 508 7.20 -37.47 26.45
CA HIS A 508 8.30 -36.99 27.29
C HIS A 508 9.34 -38.08 27.42
N THR A 509 10.60 -37.71 27.43
CA THR A 509 11.72 -38.62 27.70
C THR A 509 12.36 -38.25 29.04
N ASN A 510 12.55 -39.25 29.92
CA ASN A 510 13.32 -39.08 31.13
C ASN A 510 14.83 -39.06 30.77
N TRP A 511 15.33 -37.93 30.30
CA TRP A 511 16.68 -37.75 29.75
C TRP A 511 17.78 -38.05 30.76
N THR A 512 17.53 -37.82 32.05
CA THR A 512 18.53 -37.96 33.12
C THR A 512 18.48 -39.33 33.78
N GLY A 513 17.38 -40.06 33.59
CA GLY A 513 17.12 -41.30 34.29
C GLY A 513 16.66 -41.13 35.74
N THR A 514 16.65 -39.89 36.24
CA THR A 514 16.25 -39.55 37.61
C THR A 514 14.99 -38.68 37.69
N GLY A 515 14.49 -38.22 36.53
CA GLY A 515 13.30 -37.38 36.46
C GLY A 515 12.00 -38.18 36.58
N GLY A 516 10.89 -37.49 36.70
CA GLY A 516 9.54 -38.06 36.72
C GLY A 516 9.00 -38.33 35.32
N ASN A 517 7.81 -38.93 35.30
CA ASN A 517 7.10 -39.22 34.05
C ASN A 517 5.92 -38.26 33.80
N VAL A 518 5.89 -37.17 34.55
CA VAL A 518 4.82 -36.12 34.38
C VAL A 518 5.28 -35.10 33.35
N SER A 519 4.45 -34.90 32.34
CA SER A 519 4.71 -33.89 31.30
C SER A 519 4.01 -32.56 31.62
N SER A 520 4.60 -31.47 31.25
CA SER A 520 3.94 -30.15 31.32
C SER A 520 3.10 -29.94 30.07
N SER A 521 2.15 -28.98 30.14
CA SER A 521 1.38 -28.60 28.96
C SER A 521 2.28 -27.97 27.91
N SER A 522 2.09 -28.31 26.65
CA SER A 522 2.81 -27.70 25.53
C SER A 522 1.93 -26.68 24.80
N TYR A 523 2.56 -25.63 24.35
CA TYR A 523 1.93 -24.61 23.52
C TYR A 523 2.56 -24.68 22.12
N ASN A 524 1.74 -24.78 21.11
CA ASN A 524 2.20 -24.72 19.72
C ASN A 524 2.30 -23.26 19.27
N ALA A 525 3.33 -22.96 18.47
CA ALA A 525 3.53 -21.62 17.91
C ALA A 525 2.43 -21.30 16.88
#